data_2bc704dfa1263526875702bbaf0c9903
#
_entry.id   2bc704dfa1263526875702bbaf0c9903
#
_cell.length_a   1.000
_cell.length_b   1.000
_cell.length_c   1.000
_cell.angle_alpha   90.00
_cell.angle_beta   90.00
_cell.angle_gamma   90.00
#
_symmetry.space_group_name_H-M   'P 1'
#
loop_
_entity.id
_entity.type
_entity.pdbx_description
1 polymer ?
#
loop_
_entity_poly.entity_id
_entity_poly.type
_entity_poly.pdbx_seq_one_letter_code
_entity_poly.pdbx_strand_id
1 'polypeptide(L)'
;MNIKKLNTIQTQKVEAGDKTKFQVLISPDEAPNFAMRRFIIDPGGSMPRHTNTVEHEQFVLNGNAEVSIGDKIYQVEKNDIVFIQAGKIHGYVNTGNQPFEFLCMVPNKEDIIKISG
;
A
#
# COMPACT_ATOMS: atom_id res chain seq x y z
N MET A 1 8.23 18.61 10.51
CA MET A 1 9.23 17.95 11.38
C MET A 1 10.05 16.98 10.56
N ASN A 2 11.36 17.09 10.61
CA ASN A 2 12.22 16.32 9.70
C ASN A 2 12.43 14.86 10.13
N ILE A 3 12.27 14.55 11.41
CA ILE A 3 12.48 13.20 11.92
C ILE A 3 11.29 12.82 12.79
N LYS A 4 10.77 11.61 12.56
CA LYS A 4 9.63 11.07 13.29
C LYS A 4 9.94 9.67 13.76
N LYS A 5 9.31 9.23 14.84
CA LYS A 5 9.39 7.85 15.31
C LYS A 5 8.14 7.10 14.84
N LEU A 6 8.33 5.94 14.24
CA LEU A 6 7.22 5.16 13.69
C LEU A 6 6.10 4.90 14.71
N ASN A 7 6.49 4.57 15.94
CA ASN A 7 5.53 4.23 16.98
C ASN A 7 4.69 5.43 17.50
N THR A 8 5.01 6.64 17.07
CA THR A 8 4.23 7.83 17.42
C THR A 8 3.19 8.19 16.37
N ILE A 9 3.19 7.50 15.22
CA ILE A 9 2.30 7.80 14.10
C ILE A 9 1.02 6.98 14.23
N GLN A 10 -0.12 7.66 14.14
CA GLN A 10 -1.43 7.04 14.26
C GLN A 10 -1.64 6.00 13.15
N THR A 11 -2.17 4.84 13.55
CA THR A 11 -2.60 3.81 12.62
C THR A 11 -4.08 4.01 12.29
N GLN A 12 -4.42 3.92 11.01
CA GLN A 12 -5.78 4.09 10.52
C GLN A 12 -6.23 2.84 9.81
N LYS A 13 -7.53 2.55 9.88
CA LYS A 13 -8.12 1.42 9.14
C LYS A 13 -8.29 1.80 7.68
N VAL A 14 -8.02 0.85 6.78
CA VAL A 14 -8.36 0.98 5.36
C VAL A 14 -9.79 0.47 5.19
N GLU A 15 -10.74 1.38 4.94
CA GLU A 15 -12.16 1.03 4.93
C GLU A 15 -12.52 0.02 3.85
N ALA A 16 -11.93 0.13 2.66
CA ALA A 16 -12.19 -0.78 1.56
C ALA A 16 -11.49 -2.13 1.73
N GLY A 17 -10.51 -2.24 2.62
CA GLY A 17 -9.74 -3.46 2.84
C GLY A 17 -10.34 -4.33 3.93
N ASP A 18 -9.86 -5.56 3.98
CA ASP A 18 -10.15 -6.50 5.07
C ASP A 18 -8.88 -6.70 5.88
N LYS A 19 -8.96 -6.53 7.21
CA LYS A 19 -7.82 -6.67 8.12
C LYS A 19 -6.62 -5.85 7.66
N THR A 20 -6.87 -4.66 7.17
CA THR A 20 -5.86 -3.80 6.55
C THR A 20 -5.87 -2.43 7.23
N LYS A 21 -4.67 -1.93 7.54
CA LYS A 21 -4.49 -0.62 8.17
C LYS A 21 -3.28 0.07 7.56
N PHE A 22 -3.17 1.38 7.82
CA PHE A 22 -2.06 2.16 7.27
C PHE A 22 -1.67 3.30 8.19
N GLN A 23 -0.47 3.81 7.97
CA GLN A 23 0.06 4.99 8.62
C GLN A 23 0.53 5.95 7.54
N VAL A 24 0.23 7.24 7.72
CA VAL A 24 0.78 8.29 6.86
C VAL A 24 2.10 8.73 7.48
N LEU A 25 3.21 8.32 6.89
CA LEU A 25 4.54 8.61 7.42
C LEU A 25 5.01 10.01 7.04
N ILE A 26 4.79 10.39 5.79
CA ILE A 26 5.03 11.75 5.30
C ILE A 26 3.78 12.18 4.54
N SER A 27 3.11 13.20 5.05
CA SER A 27 1.81 13.62 4.49
C SER A 27 1.98 14.60 3.33
N PRO A 28 0.95 14.73 2.47
CA PRO A 28 0.93 15.76 1.44
C PRO A 28 0.99 17.19 2.00
N ASP A 29 0.59 17.38 3.26
CA ASP A 29 0.60 18.70 3.88
C ASP A 29 2.02 19.17 4.22
N GLU A 30 2.94 18.23 4.48
CA GLU A 30 4.30 18.57 4.88
C GLU A 30 5.30 18.49 3.72
N ALA A 31 5.02 17.67 2.70
CA ALA A 31 5.93 17.47 1.58
C ALA A 31 5.25 17.84 0.27
N PRO A 32 5.92 18.64 -0.59
CA PRO A 32 5.24 19.16 -1.78
C PRO A 32 5.11 18.18 -2.94
N ASN A 33 5.98 17.16 -3.04
CA ASN A 33 6.04 16.31 -4.24
C ASN A 33 5.55 14.89 -4.01
N PHE A 34 5.88 14.27 -2.87
CA PHE A 34 5.59 12.87 -2.61
C PHE A 34 5.07 12.68 -1.19
N ALA A 35 4.15 11.73 -1.04
CA ALA A 35 3.74 11.22 0.27
C ALA A 35 4.30 9.82 0.47
N MET A 36 4.52 9.44 1.73
CA MET A 36 4.98 8.10 2.09
C MET A 36 4.00 7.51 3.09
N ARG A 37 3.54 6.29 2.79
CA ARG A 37 2.61 5.57 3.66
C ARG A 37 3.16 4.18 3.94
N ARG A 38 2.77 3.61 5.09
CA ARG A 38 3.06 2.22 5.42
C ARG A 38 1.73 1.49 5.53
N PHE A 39 1.57 0.42 4.76
CA PHE A 39 0.38 -0.43 4.79
C PHE A 39 0.71 -1.73 5.51
N ILE A 40 -0.26 -2.24 6.27
CA ILE A 40 -0.15 -3.51 7.00
C ILE A 40 -1.42 -4.29 6.71
N ILE A 41 -1.25 -5.48 6.11
CA ILE A 41 -2.35 -6.42 5.86
C ILE A 41 -2.09 -7.64 6.75
N ASP A 42 -2.96 -7.86 7.72
CA ASP A 42 -2.81 -8.99 8.63
C ASP A 42 -3.07 -10.32 7.90
N PRO A 43 -2.60 -11.46 8.46
CA PRO A 43 -2.86 -12.77 7.83
C PRO A 43 -4.34 -12.99 7.56
N GLY A 44 -4.65 -13.44 6.35
CA GLY A 44 -6.02 -13.60 5.89
C GLY A 44 -6.69 -12.33 5.41
N GLY A 45 -5.99 -11.20 5.52
CA GLY A 45 -6.51 -9.91 5.06
C GLY A 45 -6.26 -9.67 3.58
N SER A 46 -6.85 -8.60 3.06
CA SER A 46 -6.78 -8.29 1.64
C SER A 46 -7.15 -6.84 1.37
N MET A 47 -6.73 -6.37 0.21
CA MET A 47 -7.29 -5.15 -0.41
C MET A 47 -7.91 -5.54 -1.74
N PRO A 48 -9.15 -5.09 -2.00
CA PRO A 48 -9.85 -5.47 -3.22
C PRO A 48 -9.14 -4.91 -4.46
N ARG A 49 -9.42 -5.50 -5.60
CA ARG A 49 -8.89 -4.97 -6.87
C ARG A 49 -9.46 -3.59 -7.11
N HIS A 50 -8.59 -2.65 -7.41
CA HIS A 50 -8.96 -1.24 -7.62
C HIS A 50 -7.97 -0.57 -8.56
N THR A 51 -8.34 0.60 -9.03
CA THR A 51 -7.46 1.47 -9.81
C THR A 51 -7.25 2.77 -9.07
N ASN A 52 -6.08 3.34 -9.26
CA ASN A 52 -5.72 4.69 -8.80
C ASN A 52 -5.30 5.49 -10.02
N THR A 53 -5.56 6.78 -10.00
CA THR A 53 -5.10 7.66 -11.09
C THR A 53 -3.65 8.09 -10.94
N VAL A 54 -3.01 7.74 -9.81
CA VAL A 54 -1.58 8.00 -9.56
C VAL A 54 -0.80 6.70 -9.49
N GLU A 55 0.47 6.75 -9.84
CA GLU A 55 1.36 5.59 -9.73
C GLU A 55 1.78 5.34 -8.29
N HIS A 56 2.20 4.09 -8.01
CA HIS A 56 2.65 3.67 -6.69
C HIS A 56 4.03 3.02 -6.81
N GLU A 57 4.97 3.46 -5.97
CA GLU A 57 6.26 2.81 -5.78
C GLU A 57 6.28 2.19 -4.40
N GLN A 58 6.56 0.89 -4.31
CA GLN A 58 6.42 0.15 -3.06
C GLN A 58 7.67 -0.65 -2.75
N PHE A 59 7.94 -0.79 -1.46
CA PHE A 59 9.00 -1.66 -0.95
C PHE A 59 8.42 -2.53 0.16
N VAL A 60 8.53 -3.85 0.01
CA VAL A 60 7.98 -4.81 0.97
C VAL A 60 8.90 -4.91 2.17
N LEU A 61 8.37 -4.60 3.35
CA LEU A 61 9.10 -4.61 4.61
C LEU A 61 9.06 -5.94 5.32
N ASN A 62 7.95 -6.67 5.21
CA ASN A 62 7.72 -7.90 5.95
C ASN A 62 6.61 -8.75 5.33
N GLY A 63 6.72 -10.07 5.51
CA GLY A 63 5.66 -10.99 5.14
C GLY A 63 5.64 -11.36 3.66
N ASN A 64 4.58 -12.07 3.28
CA ASN A 64 4.35 -12.56 1.93
C ASN A 64 2.93 -12.22 1.50
N ALA A 65 2.73 -12.00 0.21
CA ALA A 65 1.38 -11.77 -0.32
C ALA A 65 1.31 -12.15 -1.79
N GLU A 66 0.08 -12.38 -2.25
CA GLU A 66 -0.23 -12.36 -3.67
C GLU A 66 -0.63 -10.95 -4.05
N VAL A 67 0.04 -10.41 -5.05
CA VAL A 67 -0.27 -9.09 -5.61
C VAL A 67 -0.74 -9.30 -7.04
N SER A 68 -1.99 -8.95 -7.30
CA SER A 68 -2.53 -8.99 -8.67
C SER A 68 -2.31 -7.62 -9.31
N ILE A 69 -1.74 -7.60 -10.50
CA ILE A 69 -1.52 -6.38 -11.29
C ILE A 69 -1.95 -6.69 -12.72
N GLY A 70 -2.99 -6.00 -13.19
CA GLY A 70 -3.60 -6.34 -14.46
C GLY A 70 -4.18 -7.75 -14.41
N ASP A 71 -3.79 -8.58 -15.36
CA ASP A 71 -4.24 -9.98 -15.45
C ASP A 71 -3.23 -10.98 -14.87
N LYS A 72 -2.19 -10.50 -14.19
CA LYS A 72 -1.14 -11.34 -13.63
C LYS A 72 -1.18 -11.33 -12.11
N ILE A 73 -0.76 -12.45 -11.52
CA ILE A 73 -0.62 -12.60 -10.06
C ILE A 73 0.85 -12.85 -9.76
N TYR A 74 1.39 -12.05 -8.85
CA TYR A 74 2.78 -12.15 -8.41
C TYR A 74 2.82 -12.59 -6.96
N GLN A 75 3.76 -13.49 -6.65
CA GLN A 75 4.09 -13.81 -5.27
C GLN A 75 5.19 -12.85 -4.84
N VAL A 76 4.92 -12.05 -3.82
CA VAL A 76 5.91 -11.10 -3.31
C VAL A 76 6.24 -11.39 -1.86
N GLU A 77 7.45 -11.00 -1.46
CA GLU A 77 7.95 -11.23 -0.12
C GLU A 77 8.86 -10.08 0.32
N LYS A 78 9.32 -10.16 1.55
CA LYS A 78 10.21 -9.16 2.14
C LYS A 78 11.35 -8.80 1.20
N ASN A 79 11.61 -7.52 1.07
CA ASN A 79 12.64 -6.90 0.23
C ASN A 79 12.31 -6.83 -1.26
N ASP A 80 11.12 -7.28 -1.67
CA ASP A 80 10.69 -7.08 -3.05
C ASP A 80 10.28 -5.63 -3.30
N ILE A 81 10.44 -5.23 -4.54
CA ILE A 81 10.09 -3.89 -5.01
C ILE A 81 8.93 -4.02 -5.97
N VAL A 82 7.88 -3.21 -5.77
CA VAL A 82 6.66 -3.25 -6.59
C VAL A 82 6.42 -1.88 -7.18
N PHE A 83 6.22 -1.85 -8.49
CA PHE A 83 5.81 -0.65 -9.20
C PHE A 83 4.45 -0.89 -9.83
N ILE A 84 3.50 0.02 -9.58
CA ILE A 84 2.16 -0.05 -10.16
C ILE A 84 1.91 1.24 -10.93
N GLN A 85 1.71 1.11 -12.24
CA GLN A 85 1.44 2.23 -13.12
C GLN A 85 0.09 2.88 -12.78
N ALA A 86 -0.02 4.17 -13.01
CA ALA A 86 -1.29 4.88 -12.92
C ALA A 86 -2.35 4.17 -13.79
N GLY A 87 -3.52 3.97 -13.23
CA GLY A 87 -4.64 3.35 -13.94
C GLY A 87 -4.60 1.83 -14.01
N LYS A 88 -3.55 1.18 -13.53
CA LYS A 88 -3.44 -0.28 -13.59
C LYS A 88 -4.23 -0.89 -12.44
N ILE A 89 -5.15 -1.81 -12.75
CA ILE A 89 -5.93 -2.50 -11.74
C ILE A 89 -5.01 -3.42 -10.90
N HIS A 90 -5.16 -3.37 -9.59
CA HIS A 90 -4.33 -4.18 -8.69
C HIS A 90 -5.05 -4.46 -7.37
N GLY A 91 -4.59 -5.50 -6.69
CA GLY A 91 -5.10 -5.88 -5.38
C GLY A 91 -4.09 -6.75 -4.64
N TYR A 92 -4.37 -7.01 -3.38
CA TYR A 92 -3.46 -7.71 -2.46
C TYR A 92 -4.22 -8.74 -1.65
N VAL A 93 -3.61 -9.92 -1.46
CA VAL A 93 -4.11 -10.94 -0.52
C VAL A 93 -2.94 -11.43 0.30
N ASN A 94 -3.04 -11.33 1.61
CA ASN A 94 -2.00 -11.90 2.49
C ASN A 94 -2.23 -13.40 2.62
N THR A 95 -1.39 -14.17 1.94
CA THR A 95 -1.44 -15.64 1.92
C THR A 95 -0.48 -16.26 2.93
N GLY A 96 0.27 -15.44 3.65
CA GLY A 96 1.23 -15.91 4.64
C GLY A 96 0.65 -15.97 6.05
N ASN A 97 1.53 -16.21 7.01
CA ASN A 97 1.17 -16.31 8.43
C ASN A 97 1.70 -15.14 9.27
N GLN A 98 2.21 -14.10 8.61
CA GLN A 98 2.70 -12.89 9.24
C GLN A 98 2.08 -11.67 8.59
N PRO A 99 2.07 -10.50 9.28
CA PRO A 99 1.62 -9.27 8.64
C PRO A 99 2.43 -9.00 7.37
N PHE A 100 1.72 -8.65 6.30
CA PHE A 100 2.34 -8.18 5.07
C PHE A 100 2.43 -6.67 5.14
N GLU A 101 3.66 -6.14 5.16
CA GLU A 101 3.89 -4.71 5.36
C GLU A 101 4.71 -4.15 4.21
N PHE A 102 4.29 -2.99 3.72
CA PHE A 102 5.05 -2.33 2.67
C PHE A 102 4.97 -0.81 2.78
N LEU A 103 6.04 -0.17 2.34
CA LEU A 103 6.05 1.28 2.11
C LEU A 103 5.44 1.56 0.75
N CYS A 104 4.69 2.65 0.66
CA CYS A 104 4.09 3.08 -0.60
C CYS A 104 4.32 4.58 -0.76
N MET A 105 5.05 4.96 -1.80
CA MET A 105 5.26 6.34 -2.17
C MET A 105 4.32 6.70 -3.32
N VAL A 106 3.67 7.84 -3.19
CA VAL A 106 2.73 8.34 -4.20
C VAL A 106 2.99 9.82 -4.45
N PRO A 107 2.79 10.29 -5.69
CA PRO A 107 2.88 11.72 -5.95
C PRO A 107 1.68 12.46 -5.33
N ASN A 108 1.91 13.72 -4.95
CA ASN A 108 0.87 14.57 -4.36
C ASN A 108 0.01 15.19 -5.46
N LYS A 109 -0.81 14.34 -6.08
CA LYS A 109 -1.78 14.71 -7.12
C LYS A 109 -3.13 14.15 -6.72
N GLU A 110 -4.19 14.68 -7.32
CA GLU A 110 -5.51 14.11 -7.14
C GLU A 110 -5.50 12.63 -7.53
N ASP A 111 -6.02 11.79 -6.65
CA ASP A 111 -6.11 10.36 -6.86
C ASP A 111 -7.57 9.94 -6.83
N ILE A 112 -8.09 9.46 -7.96
CA ILE A 112 -9.44 8.92 -8.04
C ILE A 112 -9.34 7.41 -7.95
N ILE A 113 -9.92 6.84 -6.88
CA ILE A 113 -9.86 5.42 -6.59
C ILE A 113 -11.17 4.78 -7.03
N LYS A 114 -11.09 3.71 -7.84
CA LYS A 114 -12.25 2.93 -8.26
C LYS A 114 -12.04 1.48 -7.90
N ILE A 115 -12.97 0.93 -7.12
CA ILE A 115 -12.93 -0.48 -6.74
C ILE A 115 -13.60 -1.28 -7.84
N SER A 116 -12.93 -2.35 -8.28
CA SER A 116 -13.40 -3.24 -9.31
C SER A 116 -13.89 -4.51 -8.66
N GLY A 117 -15.12 -4.75 -8.83
CA GLY A 117 -15.76 -5.85 -8.20
C GLY A 117 -15.71 -7.18 -8.48
#